data_09cfb81df578e76638a65e68aac926a5
#
_entry.id   09cfb81df578e76638a65e68aac926a5
#
_cell.length_a   1.000
_cell.length_b   1.000
_cell.length_c   1.000
_cell.angle_alpha   90.00
_cell.angle_beta   90.00
_cell.angle_gamma   90.00
#
_symmetry.space_group_name_H-M   'P 1'
#
loop_
_entity.id
_entity.type
_entity.pdbx_description
1 polymer ?
#
loop_
_entity_poly.entity_id
_entity_poly.type
_entity_poly.pdbx_seq_one_letter_code
_entity_poly.pdbx_strand_id
1 'polypeptide(L)'
;MFEGILPIYKERGVTSHDVVFKARKILQMKKIGHSGTLDPEVDGVLLLLLGGATKVSDYAMDLGKSYRAEVCLGLKTTTEDLTGEIVDDCKVSNINIDEIKEILSSMIGEIEQTPPIYSAIKVNGRKLYEYARRGQFDVEIPTRKVNIYDIIFIENSEYYKDDRFYFSIDISCGKGTYVRTIATSIGEKLNLPSTMSKLTRTRSGEITLENCLKLSEVEQKVQDGSLEQSLLRKEYALEEFQFVEIPKFRAKQVMNGLRFRKNQFPDYDFTDGIVFTYENEAIAIYHLKDKEDELLSVKTTFPKIIE
;
A
#
# COMPACT_ATOMS: atom_id res chain seq x y z
N MET A 1 13.53 0.86 23.02
CA MET A 1 12.26 0.45 22.30
C MET A 1 12.36 1.09 20.92
N PHE A 2 12.26 0.30 19.86
CA PHE A 2 12.40 0.82 18.49
C PHE A 2 11.21 1.70 18.10
N GLU A 3 11.48 2.79 17.38
CA GLU A 3 10.48 3.69 16.84
C GLU A 3 10.87 4.11 15.41
N GLY A 4 9.91 4.02 14.48
CA GLY A 4 10.15 4.36 13.07
C GLY A 4 9.46 3.41 12.11
N ILE A 5 9.84 3.49 10.84
CA ILE A 5 9.34 2.65 9.76
C ILE A 5 10.46 1.69 9.36
N LEU A 6 10.18 0.38 9.42
CA LEU A 6 11.12 -0.67 9.06
C LEU A 6 10.69 -1.31 7.72
N PRO A 7 11.45 -1.11 6.63
CA PRO A 7 11.21 -1.78 5.37
C PRO A 7 11.54 -3.27 5.46
N ILE A 8 10.56 -4.11 5.12
CA ILE A 8 10.71 -5.57 5.13
C ILE A 8 10.42 -6.14 3.75
N TYR A 9 11.24 -7.09 3.32
CA TYR A 9 10.89 -8.00 2.24
C TYR A 9 9.98 -9.09 2.78
N LYS A 10 8.68 -9.00 2.46
CA LYS A 10 7.72 -10.06 2.76
C LYS A 10 7.91 -11.20 1.78
N GLU A 11 8.22 -12.38 2.25
CA GLU A 11 8.33 -13.60 1.44
C GLU A 11 6.93 -14.15 1.08
N ARG A 12 6.85 -14.97 0.03
CA ARG A 12 5.62 -15.71 -0.34
C ARG A 12 5.28 -16.76 0.71
N GLY A 13 4.01 -17.18 0.73
CA GLY A 13 3.51 -18.21 1.63
C GLY A 13 3.20 -17.73 3.05
N VAL A 14 3.40 -16.44 3.35
CA VAL A 14 3.05 -15.84 4.65
C VAL A 14 2.16 -14.62 4.48
N THR A 15 1.28 -14.36 5.42
CA THR A 15 0.44 -13.14 5.43
C THR A 15 1.24 -11.94 5.95
N SER A 16 0.80 -10.71 5.60
CA SER A 16 1.37 -9.49 6.21
C SER A 16 1.21 -9.49 7.74
N HIS A 17 0.16 -10.14 8.26
CA HIS A 17 -0.05 -10.28 9.71
C HIS A 17 0.97 -11.24 10.35
N ASP A 18 1.33 -12.34 9.68
CA ASP A 18 2.38 -13.26 10.15
C ASP A 18 3.73 -12.55 10.26
N VAL A 19 4.05 -11.67 9.29
CA VAL A 19 5.27 -10.82 9.34
C VAL A 19 5.23 -9.93 10.58
N VAL A 20 4.12 -9.24 10.84
CA VAL A 20 3.94 -8.42 12.06
C VAL A 20 4.09 -9.28 13.31
N PHE A 21 3.48 -10.47 13.36
CA PHE A 21 3.57 -11.36 14.50
C PHE A 21 5.00 -11.84 14.79
N LYS A 22 5.74 -12.23 13.74
CA LYS A 22 7.15 -12.61 13.84
C LYS A 22 8.01 -11.42 14.27
N ALA A 23 7.80 -10.25 13.66
CA ALA A 23 8.51 -9.02 14.02
C ALA A 23 8.28 -8.64 15.50
N ARG A 24 7.06 -8.80 16.03
CA ARG A 24 6.78 -8.57 17.48
C ARG A 24 7.62 -9.46 18.38
N LYS A 25 7.86 -10.72 18.00
CA LYS A 25 8.71 -11.65 18.75
C LYS A 25 10.18 -11.25 18.68
N ILE A 26 10.68 -10.96 17.47
CA ILE A 26 12.08 -10.57 17.24
C ILE A 26 12.40 -9.27 17.99
N LEU A 27 11.55 -8.25 17.86
CA LEU A 27 11.76 -6.93 18.42
C LEU A 27 11.32 -6.82 19.90
N GLN A 28 10.68 -7.85 20.46
CA GLN A 28 10.07 -7.87 21.79
C GLN A 28 9.12 -6.67 22.02
N MET A 29 8.37 -6.30 21.00
CA MET A 29 7.45 -5.16 20.96
C MET A 29 6.03 -5.58 20.60
N LYS A 30 5.02 -5.02 21.29
CA LYS A 30 3.60 -5.27 20.96
C LYS A 30 3.07 -4.31 19.89
N LYS A 31 3.52 -3.05 19.91
CA LYS A 31 3.00 -1.98 19.05
C LYS A 31 3.72 -1.96 17.70
N ILE A 32 3.27 -2.81 16.78
CA ILE A 32 3.73 -2.91 15.39
C ILE A 32 2.50 -3.00 14.48
N GLY A 33 2.46 -2.16 13.44
CA GLY A 33 1.50 -2.16 12.34
C GLY A 33 2.21 -2.35 11.00
N HIS A 34 1.46 -2.23 9.88
CA HIS A 34 2.02 -2.25 8.52
C HIS A 34 1.27 -1.28 7.59
N SER A 35 1.91 -0.87 6.49
CA SER A 35 1.42 0.11 5.51
C SER A 35 0.62 -0.49 4.35
N GLY A 36 -0.20 -1.50 4.58
CA GLY A 36 -1.02 -2.13 3.55
C GLY A 36 -0.72 -3.60 3.35
N THR A 37 -1.78 -4.36 3.22
CA THR A 37 -1.75 -5.82 3.11
C THR A 37 -1.17 -6.27 1.76
N LEU A 38 -0.36 -7.31 1.79
CA LEU A 38 -0.02 -8.17 0.67
C LEU A 38 -0.70 -9.52 0.88
N ASP A 39 -1.25 -10.09 -0.19
CA ASP A 39 -1.81 -11.44 -0.17
C ASP A 39 -0.72 -12.47 0.18
N PRO A 40 -1.04 -13.67 0.67
CA PRO A 40 -0.04 -14.67 1.05
C PRO A 40 0.94 -15.00 -0.07
N GLU A 41 0.45 -15.17 -1.29
CA GLU A 41 1.25 -15.52 -2.47
C GLU A 41 1.97 -14.32 -3.13
N VAL A 42 1.83 -13.13 -2.57
CA VAL A 42 2.50 -11.92 -3.04
C VAL A 42 3.70 -11.63 -2.16
N ASP A 43 4.85 -11.38 -2.77
CA ASP A 43 6.07 -10.97 -2.08
C ASP A 43 6.38 -9.47 -2.28
N GLY A 44 7.45 -9.02 -1.66
CA GLY A 44 8.00 -7.69 -1.89
C GLY A 44 7.93 -6.73 -0.70
N VAL A 45 7.97 -5.44 -1.00
CA VAL A 45 8.11 -4.35 -0.02
C VAL A 45 6.91 -4.28 0.93
N LEU A 46 7.14 -4.43 2.22
CA LEU A 46 6.18 -4.23 3.29
C LEU A 46 6.77 -3.31 4.36
N LEU A 47 6.20 -2.14 4.55
CA LEU A 47 6.68 -1.23 5.59
C LEU A 47 6.02 -1.60 6.93
N LEU A 48 6.82 -1.97 7.92
CA LEU A 48 6.37 -2.14 9.30
C LEU A 48 6.49 -0.81 10.04
N LEU A 49 5.46 -0.48 10.80
CA LEU A 49 5.36 0.74 11.59
C LEU A 49 5.58 0.39 13.06
N LEU A 50 6.68 0.89 13.64
CA LEU A 50 7.12 0.54 14.99
C LEU A 50 6.79 1.67 15.97
N GLY A 51 6.25 1.31 17.14
CA GLY A 51 6.02 2.26 18.22
C GLY A 51 5.08 3.41 17.84
N GLY A 52 5.54 4.66 17.98
CA GLY A 52 4.82 5.88 17.62
C GLY A 52 4.48 5.97 16.14
N ALA A 53 5.31 5.40 15.26
CA ALA A 53 5.08 5.40 13.82
C ALA A 53 3.80 4.65 13.39
N THR A 54 3.19 3.82 14.25
CA THR A 54 1.87 3.25 13.95
C THR A 54 0.78 4.31 13.73
N LYS A 55 0.99 5.53 14.19
CA LYS A 55 0.06 6.64 13.99
C LYS A 55 0.10 7.27 12.61
N VAL A 56 1.13 6.99 11.81
CA VAL A 56 1.20 7.39 10.40
C VAL A 56 0.71 6.30 9.45
N SER A 57 0.02 5.27 9.94
CA SER A 57 -0.44 4.12 9.15
C SER A 57 -1.25 4.53 7.92
N ASP A 58 -2.21 5.43 8.08
CA ASP A 58 -3.08 5.87 6.99
C ASP A 58 -2.28 6.59 5.90
N TYR A 59 -1.34 7.45 6.29
CA TYR A 59 -0.46 8.17 5.37
C TYR A 59 0.52 7.21 4.67
N ALA A 60 1.10 6.26 5.39
CA ALA A 60 1.95 5.23 4.80
C ALA A 60 1.17 4.31 3.84
N MET A 61 -0.13 4.11 4.05
CA MET A 61 -1.01 3.42 3.09
C MET A 61 -1.30 4.26 1.84
N ASP A 62 -1.25 5.58 1.94
CA ASP A 62 -1.50 6.50 0.83
C ASP A 62 -0.30 6.65 -0.11
N LEU A 63 0.91 6.35 0.34
CA LEU A 63 2.10 6.32 -0.52
C LEU A 63 1.86 5.49 -1.78
N GLY A 64 2.30 6.00 -2.92
CA GLY A 64 2.25 5.31 -4.21
C GLY A 64 2.95 3.95 -4.14
N LYS A 65 2.48 2.98 -4.92
CA LYS A 65 3.03 1.63 -4.94
C LYS A 65 3.33 1.19 -6.35
N SER A 66 4.42 0.45 -6.52
CA SER A 66 4.73 -0.20 -7.80
C SER A 66 4.79 -1.71 -7.62
N TYR A 67 4.36 -2.39 -8.66
CA TYR A 67 4.29 -3.84 -8.69
C TYR A 67 4.84 -4.37 -10.00
N ARG A 68 5.46 -5.54 -9.94
CA ARG A 68 5.68 -6.40 -11.10
C ARG A 68 4.66 -7.53 -11.03
N ALA A 69 3.82 -7.63 -12.06
CA ALA A 69 2.80 -8.66 -12.17
C ALA A 69 3.04 -9.52 -13.40
N GLU A 70 2.82 -10.83 -13.28
CA GLU A 70 2.74 -11.74 -14.41
C GLU A 70 1.26 -12.07 -14.66
N VAL A 71 0.81 -11.82 -15.88
CA VAL A 71 -0.56 -12.08 -16.36
C VAL A 71 -0.56 -13.40 -17.13
N CYS A 72 -1.57 -14.23 -16.89
CA CYS A 72 -1.84 -15.45 -17.62
C CYS A 72 -3.12 -15.27 -18.43
N LEU A 73 -3.03 -15.32 -19.76
CA LEU A 73 -4.18 -15.38 -20.67
C LEU A 73 -4.53 -16.86 -20.93
N GLY A 74 -5.83 -17.12 -21.09
CA GLY A 74 -6.38 -18.46 -21.31
C GLY A 74 -6.84 -19.15 -20.05
N LEU A 75 -6.86 -18.46 -18.89
CA LEU A 75 -7.34 -19.01 -17.62
C LEU A 75 -8.03 -17.92 -16.79
N LYS A 76 -9.23 -18.20 -16.31
CA LYS A 76 -9.93 -17.36 -15.32
C LYS A 76 -10.21 -18.16 -14.05
N THR A 77 -9.99 -17.56 -12.90
CA THR A 77 -10.19 -18.21 -11.59
C THR A 77 -11.11 -17.38 -10.70
N THR A 78 -11.67 -18.02 -9.66
CA THR A 78 -12.58 -17.36 -8.70
C THR A 78 -11.89 -16.27 -7.86
N THR A 79 -10.56 -16.34 -7.68
CA THR A 79 -9.78 -15.38 -6.86
C THR A 79 -9.04 -14.34 -7.69
N GLU A 80 -9.14 -14.41 -9.02
CA GLU A 80 -8.37 -13.58 -9.96
C GLU A 80 -6.84 -13.81 -9.86
N ASP A 81 -6.41 -14.90 -9.19
CA ASP A 81 -5.04 -15.40 -9.11
C ASP A 81 -5.03 -16.93 -9.23
N LEU A 82 -3.84 -17.56 -9.27
CA LEU A 82 -3.72 -19.03 -9.45
C LEU A 82 -4.19 -19.87 -8.25
N THR A 83 -4.61 -19.26 -7.15
CA THR A 83 -5.06 -20.01 -5.94
C THR A 83 -6.54 -20.36 -5.98
N GLY A 84 -7.31 -19.75 -6.88
CA GLY A 84 -8.75 -19.99 -7.03
C GLY A 84 -9.10 -21.21 -7.89
N GLU A 85 -10.36 -21.61 -7.82
CA GLU A 85 -10.92 -22.61 -8.71
C GLU A 85 -11.04 -22.05 -10.14
N ILE A 86 -10.83 -22.89 -11.15
CA ILE A 86 -10.95 -22.51 -12.56
C ILE A 86 -12.43 -22.25 -12.87
N VAL A 87 -12.72 -21.09 -13.42
CA VAL A 87 -14.08 -20.65 -13.84
C VAL A 87 -14.22 -20.76 -15.35
N ASP A 88 -13.13 -20.42 -16.07
CA ASP A 88 -13.11 -20.43 -17.52
C ASP A 88 -11.68 -20.70 -17.99
N ASP A 89 -11.51 -21.45 -19.07
CA ASP A 89 -10.22 -21.68 -19.70
C ASP A 89 -10.34 -21.87 -21.21
N CYS A 90 -9.32 -21.46 -21.93
CA CYS A 90 -9.22 -21.67 -23.37
C CYS A 90 -7.76 -21.78 -23.82
N LYS A 91 -7.59 -22.40 -24.98
CA LYS A 91 -6.28 -22.41 -25.65
C LYS A 91 -5.99 -21.05 -26.26
N VAL A 92 -4.82 -20.51 -25.96
CA VAL A 92 -4.34 -19.24 -26.49
C VAL A 92 -3.25 -19.47 -27.53
N SER A 93 -3.42 -18.85 -28.70
CA SER A 93 -2.43 -18.86 -29.77
C SER A 93 -2.44 -17.50 -30.49
N ASN A 94 -1.29 -17.11 -31.06
CA ASN A 94 -1.15 -15.92 -31.91
C ASN A 94 -1.56 -14.61 -31.22
N ILE A 95 -1.02 -14.35 -30.03
CA ILE A 95 -1.23 -13.09 -29.32
C ILE A 95 -0.46 -11.95 -30.04
N ASN A 96 -1.16 -10.85 -30.26
CA ASN A 96 -0.56 -9.60 -30.72
C ASN A 96 -0.07 -8.79 -29.53
N ILE A 97 1.24 -8.66 -29.36
CA ILE A 97 1.86 -7.90 -28.26
C ILE A 97 1.57 -6.41 -28.37
N ASP A 98 1.49 -5.85 -29.58
CA ASP A 98 1.19 -4.43 -29.78
C ASP A 98 -0.23 -4.10 -29.30
N GLU A 99 -1.20 -4.99 -29.50
CA GLU A 99 -2.55 -4.85 -28.94
C GLU A 99 -2.55 -4.85 -27.41
N ILE A 100 -1.75 -5.71 -26.78
CA ILE A 100 -1.57 -5.68 -25.31
C ILE A 100 -1.02 -4.30 -24.89
N LYS A 101 0.02 -3.79 -25.54
CA LYS A 101 0.62 -2.49 -25.23
C LYS A 101 -0.38 -1.33 -25.38
N GLU A 102 -1.22 -1.36 -26.40
CA GLU A 102 -2.30 -0.38 -26.59
C GLU A 102 -3.33 -0.45 -25.45
N ILE A 103 -3.73 -1.66 -25.06
CA ILE A 103 -4.64 -1.87 -23.92
C ILE A 103 -4.02 -1.32 -22.64
N LEU A 104 -2.76 -1.64 -22.33
CA LEU A 104 -2.07 -1.12 -21.14
C LEU A 104 -2.06 0.41 -21.16
N SER A 105 -1.68 1.02 -22.26
CA SER A 105 -1.67 2.48 -22.40
C SER A 105 -3.04 3.11 -22.16
N SER A 106 -4.13 2.44 -22.58
CA SER A 106 -5.51 2.89 -22.36
C SER A 106 -5.97 2.83 -20.90
N MET A 107 -5.22 2.15 -20.03
CA MET A 107 -5.55 2.01 -18.60
C MET A 107 -4.84 3.04 -17.72
N ILE A 108 -3.98 3.89 -18.27
CA ILE A 108 -3.32 4.96 -17.50
C ILE A 108 -4.34 6.06 -17.15
N GLY A 109 -4.27 6.56 -15.92
CA GLY A 109 -5.16 7.59 -15.40
C GLY A 109 -6.14 7.06 -14.36
N GLU A 110 -7.25 7.79 -14.16
CA GLU A 110 -8.32 7.37 -13.26
C GLU A 110 -9.21 6.34 -13.96
N ILE A 111 -9.34 5.17 -13.35
CA ILE A 111 -10.20 4.09 -13.82
C ILE A 111 -11.19 3.66 -12.74
N GLU A 112 -12.32 3.11 -13.15
CA GLU A 112 -13.25 2.44 -12.26
C GLU A 112 -12.86 0.98 -12.10
N GLN A 113 -12.80 0.51 -10.85
CA GLN A 113 -12.46 -0.87 -10.51
C GLN A 113 -13.44 -1.43 -9.48
N THR A 114 -14.03 -2.59 -9.78
CA THR A 114 -14.79 -3.38 -8.81
C THR A 114 -13.80 -4.31 -8.09
N PRO A 115 -13.61 -4.15 -6.78
CA PRO A 115 -12.70 -5.00 -6.02
C PRO A 115 -13.06 -6.48 -6.09
N PRO A 116 -12.09 -7.40 -6.05
CA PRO A 116 -12.39 -8.84 -6.02
C PRO A 116 -13.13 -9.21 -4.74
N ILE A 117 -14.01 -10.22 -4.82
CA ILE A 117 -14.74 -10.70 -3.63
C ILE A 117 -13.79 -11.23 -2.54
N TYR A 118 -12.63 -11.74 -2.93
CA TYR A 118 -11.56 -12.13 -2.00
C TYR A 118 -10.69 -10.93 -1.61
N SER A 119 -11.33 -9.93 -0.96
CA SER A 119 -10.66 -8.73 -0.46
C SER A 119 -11.04 -8.39 0.98
N ALA A 120 -10.27 -7.51 1.62
CA ALA A 120 -10.51 -7.05 2.98
C ALA A 120 -11.50 -5.86 3.07
N ILE A 121 -12.09 -5.46 1.95
CA ILE A 121 -13.09 -4.38 1.90
C ILE A 121 -14.33 -4.79 2.68
N LYS A 122 -14.87 -3.86 3.45
CA LYS A 122 -16.11 -4.06 4.20
C LYS A 122 -17.32 -3.59 3.40
N VAL A 123 -18.29 -4.49 3.26
CA VAL A 123 -19.64 -4.21 2.75
C VAL A 123 -20.61 -4.65 3.82
N ASN A 124 -21.56 -3.79 4.20
CA ASN A 124 -22.52 -4.04 5.26
C ASN A 124 -21.88 -4.52 6.58
N GLY A 125 -20.70 -3.91 6.94
CA GLY A 125 -19.98 -4.18 8.18
C GLY A 125 -19.13 -5.45 8.19
N ARG A 126 -19.17 -6.27 7.12
CA ARG A 126 -18.42 -7.53 7.00
C ARG A 126 -17.43 -7.46 5.84
N LYS A 127 -16.26 -8.09 5.96
CA LYS A 127 -15.26 -8.13 4.89
C LYS A 127 -15.71 -9.03 3.73
N LEU A 128 -15.41 -8.66 2.48
CA LEU A 128 -15.83 -9.40 1.30
C LEU A 128 -15.36 -10.85 1.30
N TYR A 129 -14.11 -11.13 1.69
CA TYR A 129 -13.61 -12.50 1.77
C TYR A 129 -14.39 -13.38 2.78
N GLU A 130 -15.07 -12.80 3.79
CA GLU A 130 -15.91 -13.54 4.73
C GLU A 130 -17.23 -13.98 4.10
N TYR A 131 -17.77 -13.18 3.16
CA TYR A 131 -18.91 -13.58 2.32
C TYR A 131 -18.52 -14.72 1.38
N ALA A 132 -17.39 -14.59 0.67
CA ALA A 132 -16.88 -15.63 -0.23
C ALA A 132 -16.69 -16.98 0.48
N ARG A 133 -16.09 -17.00 1.67
CA ARG A 133 -15.91 -18.21 2.49
C ARG A 133 -17.22 -18.87 2.93
N ARG A 134 -18.33 -18.15 2.90
CA ARG A 134 -19.66 -18.67 3.22
C ARG A 134 -20.46 -19.04 1.97
N GLY A 135 -19.85 -18.98 0.79
CA GLY A 135 -20.55 -19.20 -0.49
C GLY A 135 -21.58 -18.12 -0.85
N GLN A 136 -21.47 -16.94 -0.26
CA GLN A 136 -22.38 -15.81 -0.49
C GLN A 136 -21.77 -14.87 -1.52
N PHE A 137 -22.04 -15.12 -2.80
CA PHE A 137 -21.46 -14.35 -3.90
C PHE A 137 -22.37 -13.22 -4.41
N ASP A 138 -23.66 -13.18 -4.00
CA ASP A 138 -24.65 -12.18 -4.40
C ASP A 138 -24.53 -10.87 -3.58
N VAL A 139 -23.31 -10.44 -3.30
CA VAL A 139 -23.05 -9.20 -2.58
C VAL A 139 -22.73 -8.11 -3.60
N GLU A 140 -23.50 -7.03 -3.57
CA GLU A 140 -23.22 -5.85 -4.38
C GLU A 140 -21.90 -5.20 -3.93
N ILE A 141 -20.86 -5.33 -4.75
CA ILE A 141 -19.54 -4.80 -4.47
C ILE A 141 -19.44 -3.40 -5.09
N PRO A 142 -19.23 -2.34 -4.28
CA PRO A 142 -19.15 -0.99 -4.81
C PRO A 142 -17.89 -0.79 -5.67
N THR A 143 -18.09 -0.27 -6.87
CA THR A 143 -17.03 0.19 -7.75
C THR A 143 -16.29 1.38 -7.14
N ARG A 144 -15.01 1.48 -7.36
CA ARG A 144 -14.13 2.54 -6.84
C ARG A 144 -13.30 3.13 -7.96
N LYS A 145 -13.02 4.42 -7.85
CA LYS A 145 -12.03 5.09 -8.67
C LYS A 145 -10.65 4.82 -8.10
N VAL A 146 -9.73 4.38 -8.95
CA VAL A 146 -8.32 4.16 -8.63
C VAL A 146 -7.47 4.80 -9.71
N ASN A 147 -6.25 5.21 -9.36
CA ASN A 147 -5.32 5.83 -10.29
C ASN A 147 -4.22 4.85 -10.68
N ILE A 148 -4.05 4.66 -11.98
CA ILE A 148 -2.88 4.02 -12.57
C ILE A 148 -1.96 5.15 -13.05
N TYR A 149 -0.81 5.30 -12.40
CA TYR A 149 0.15 6.35 -12.77
C TYR A 149 0.97 5.96 -13.98
N ASP A 150 1.29 4.66 -14.09
CA ASP A 150 2.02 4.08 -15.20
C ASP A 150 1.78 2.56 -15.25
N ILE A 151 1.81 1.99 -16.47
CA ILE A 151 1.73 0.55 -16.68
C ILE A 151 2.47 0.19 -17.96
N ILE A 152 3.48 -0.67 -17.85
CA ILE A 152 4.43 -0.97 -18.92
C ILE A 152 4.52 -2.48 -19.13
N PHE A 153 4.48 -2.89 -20.41
CA PHE A 153 4.81 -4.26 -20.81
C PHE A 153 6.32 -4.50 -20.64
N ILE A 154 6.71 -5.61 -20.04
CA ILE A 154 8.13 -5.97 -19.90
C ILE A 154 8.55 -6.79 -21.11
N GLU A 155 9.42 -6.21 -21.94
CA GLU A 155 9.91 -6.86 -23.16
C GLU A 155 10.64 -8.17 -22.85
N ASN A 156 10.46 -9.18 -23.70
CA ASN A 156 11.02 -10.52 -23.58
C ASN A 156 10.62 -11.27 -22.30
N SER A 157 9.50 -10.89 -21.70
CA SER A 157 8.92 -11.60 -20.56
C SER A 157 7.86 -12.62 -20.95
N GLU A 158 7.43 -12.56 -22.21
CA GLU A 158 6.35 -13.38 -22.76
C GLU A 158 6.78 -14.79 -23.06
N TYR A 159 5.89 -15.75 -22.80
CA TYR A 159 6.07 -17.17 -23.14
C TYR A 159 4.75 -17.92 -23.19
N TYR A 160 4.76 -19.04 -23.92
CA TYR A 160 3.65 -20.01 -23.95
C TYR A 160 3.96 -21.17 -23.04
N LYS A 161 2.97 -21.59 -22.27
CA LYS A 161 3.02 -22.79 -21.43
C LYS A 161 1.62 -23.35 -21.21
N ASP A 162 1.43 -24.68 -21.38
CA ASP A 162 0.17 -25.38 -21.12
C ASP A 162 -1.02 -24.75 -21.89
N ASP A 163 -0.84 -24.46 -23.17
CA ASP A 163 -1.80 -23.80 -24.07
C ASP A 163 -2.22 -22.38 -23.62
N ARG A 164 -1.48 -21.75 -22.71
CA ARG A 164 -1.71 -20.39 -22.18
C ARG A 164 -0.55 -19.47 -22.54
N PHE A 165 -0.84 -18.16 -22.56
CA PHE A 165 0.16 -17.14 -22.80
C PHE A 165 0.42 -16.34 -21.54
N TYR A 166 1.68 -16.15 -21.18
CA TYR A 166 2.15 -15.41 -20.03
C TYR A 166 2.98 -14.22 -20.46
N PHE A 167 2.85 -13.11 -19.73
CA PHE A 167 3.69 -11.93 -19.90
C PHE A 167 3.73 -11.14 -18.60
N SER A 168 4.74 -10.30 -18.44
CA SER A 168 4.90 -9.46 -17.24
C SER A 168 4.65 -7.99 -17.55
N ILE A 169 4.13 -7.28 -16.54
CA ILE A 169 3.94 -5.84 -16.55
C ILE A 169 4.55 -5.23 -15.30
N ASP A 170 5.11 -4.03 -15.43
CA ASP A 170 5.37 -3.15 -14.30
C ASP A 170 4.23 -2.13 -14.21
N ILE A 171 3.64 -1.97 -13.02
CA ILE A 171 2.54 -1.04 -12.77
C ILE A 171 2.84 -0.16 -11.56
N SER A 172 2.63 1.15 -11.73
CA SER A 172 2.65 2.15 -10.65
C SER A 172 1.24 2.69 -10.42
N CYS A 173 0.74 2.62 -9.20
CA CYS A 173 -0.65 2.95 -8.92
C CYS A 173 -0.86 3.53 -7.51
N GLY A 174 -2.02 4.17 -7.35
CA GLY A 174 -2.50 4.71 -6.08
C GLY A 174 -3.03 3.62 -5.13
N LYS A 175 -3.36 4.05 -3.91
CA LYS A 175 -3.99 3.17 -2.91
C LYS A 175 -5.27 2.54 -3.40
N GLY A 176 -5.55 1.33 -2.94
CA GLY A 176 -6.81 0.63 -3.20
C GLY A 176 -6.89 -0.06 -4.55
N THR A 177 -5.86 0.05 -5.40
CA THR A 177 -5.77 -0.67 -6.67
C THR A 177 -5.52 -2.16 -6.43
N TYR A 178 -6.34 -3.01 -7.05
CA TYR A 178 -6.17 -4.45 -7.09
C TYR A 178 -5.52 -4.87 -8.40
N VAL A 179 -4.25 -5.28 -8.34
CA VAL A 179 -3.51 -5.70 -9.54
C VAL A 179 -4.09 -7.00 -10.13
N ARG A 180 -4.71 -7.83 -9.31
CA ARG A 180 -5.48 -9.01 -9.78
C ARG A 180 -6.57 -8.61 -10.77
N THR A 181 -7.36 -7.59 -10.41
CA THR A 181 -8.44 -7.07 -11.28
C THR A 181 -7.87 -6.36 -12.52
N ILE A 182 -6.67 -5.75 -12.45
CA ILE A 182 -6.00 -5.25 -13.66
C ILE A 182 -5.70 -6.40 -14.62
N ALA A 183 -5.16 -7.51 -14.12
CA ALA A 183 -4.87 -8.68 -14.94
C ALA A 183 -6.13 -9.24 -15.62
N THR A 184 -7.26 -9.35 -14.89
CA THR A 184 -8.53 -9.80 -15.48
C THR A 184 -9.08 -8.80 -16.49
N SER A 185 -8.98 -7.50 -16.24
CA SER A 185 -9.43 -6.45 -17.15
C SER A 185 -8.65 -6.42 -18.47
N ILE A 186 -7.35 -6.76 -18.45
CA ILE A 186 -6.56 -6.92 -19.69
C ILE A 186 -7.15 -8.04 -20.54
N GLY A 187 -7.43 -9.20 -19.96
CA GLY A 187 -8.03 -10.31 -20.69
C GLY A 187 -9.43 -9.99 -21.21
N GLU A 188 -10.26 -9.32 -20.42
CA GLU A 188 -11.60 -8.87 -20.85
C GLU A 188 -11.53 -7.98 -22.10
N LYS A 189 -10.56 -7.08 -22.19
CA LYS A 189 -10.33 -6.24 -23.36
C LYS A 189 -9.82 -7.04 -24.58
N LEU A 190 -9.12 -8.15 -24.35
CA LEU A 190 -8.67 -9.09 -25.40
C LEU A 190 -9.73 -10.17 -25.73
N ASN A 191 -10.89 -10.17 -25.05
CA ASN A 191 -11.89 -11.23 -25.12
C ASN A 191 -11.33 -12.62 -24.78
N LEU A 192 -10.43 -12.70 -23.79
CA LEU A 192 -9.80 -13.92 -23.31
C LEU A 192 -9.98 -14.05 -21.80
N PRO A 193 -10.20 -15.27 -21.27
CA PRO A 193 -10.06 -15.52 -19.84
C PRO A 193 -8.64 -15.15 -19.39
N SER A 194 -8.53 -14.49 -18.23
CA SER A 194 -7.22 -14.09 -17.69
C SER A 194 -7.19 -14.08 -16.18
N THR A 195 -6.00 -14.23 -15.64
CA THR A 195 -5.74 -14.19 -14.20
C THR A 195 -4.32 -13.69 -13.93
N MET A 196 -4.07 -13.24 -12.72
CA MET A 196 -2.73 -12.90 -12.25
C MET A 196 -2.00 -14.18 -11.81
N SER A 197 -0.84 -14.48 -12.40
CA SER A 197 -0.05 -15.67 -12.04
C SER A 197 0.99 -15.39 -10.96
N LYS A 198 1.61 -14.19 -10.98
CA LYS A 198 2.59 -13.76 -9.97
C LYS A 198 2.43 -12.27 -9.69
N LEU A 199 2.79 -11.89 -8.47
CA LEU A 199 2.86 -10.50 -8.07
C LEU A 199 3.98 -10.28 -7.07
N THR A 200 4.75 -9.21 -7.31
CA THR A 200 5.76 -8.71 -6.39
C THR A 200 5.54 -7.22 -6.21
N ARG A 201 5.38 -6.73 -4.98
CA ARG A 201 5.41 -5.28 -4.74
C ARG A 201 6.85 -4.79 -4.76
N THR A 202 7.23 -4.09 -5.81
CA THR A 202 8.61 -3.63 -6.04
C THR A 202 8.93 -2.34 -5.31
N ARG A 203 7.88 -1.49 -5.01
CA ARG A 203 8.06 -0.19 -4.37
C ARG A 203 6.88 0.20 -3.48
N SER A 204 7.16 0.95 -2.41
CA SER A 204 6.17 1.64 -1.57
C SER A 204 6.72 3.01 -1.14
N GLY A 205 6.13 4.11 -1.62
CA GLY A 205 6.77 5.41 -1.62
C GLY A 205 8.06 5.35 -2.43
N GLU A 206 9.17 5.80 -1.87
CA GLU A 206 10.50 5.72 -2.49
C GLU A 206 11.28 4.44 -2.10
N ILE A 207 10.72 3.62 -1.22
CA ILE A 207 11.38 2.38 -0.77
C ILE A 207 11.20 1.27 -1.80
N THR A 208 12.32 0.73 -2.29
CA THR A 208 12.41 -0.39 -3.22
C THR A 208 12.78 -1.70 -2.52
N LEU A 209 12.85 -2.80 -3.27
CA LEU A 209 13.26 -4.11 -2.75
C LEU A 209 14.65 -4.08 -2.12
N GLU A 210 15.57 -3.28 -2.67
CA GLU A 210 16.96 -3.17 -2.20
C GLU A 210 17.07 -2.55 -0.80
N ASN A 211 16.07 -1.77 -0.41
CA ASN A 211 16.02 -1.14 0.92
C ASN A 211 15.45 -2.07 1.99
N CYS A 212 14.91 -3.21 1.60
CA CYS A 212 14.16 -4.09 2.49
C CYS A 212 15.05 -5.15 3.15
N LEU A 213 14.83 -5.39 4.43
CA LEU A 213 15.43 -6.49 5.16
C LEU A 213 14.52 -7.72 5.18
N LYS A 214 15.08 -8.91 5.14
CA LYS A 214 14.38 -10.13 5.53
C LYS A 214 14.25 -10.19 7.06
N LEU A 215 13.26 -10.93 7.58
CA LEU A 215 13.09 -11.09 9.03
C LEU A 215 14.31 -11.71 9.73
N SER A 216 15.06 -12.58 9.05
CA SER A 216 16.32 -13.15 9.57
C SER A 216 17.42 -12.08 9.72
N GLU A 217 17.50 -11.12 8.79
CA GLU A 217 18.44 -10.02 8.88
C GLU A 217 18.04 -9.03 9.98
N VAL A 218 16.73 -8.82 10.18
CA VAL A 218 16.23 -8.02 11.32
C VAL A 218 16.64 -8.66 12.64
N GLU A 219 16.51 -9.98 12.78
CA GLU A 219 16.91 -10.70 13.99
C GLU A 219 18.40 -10.55 14.27
N GLN A 220 19.24 -10.66 13.25
CA GLN A 220 20.69 -10.45 13.37
C GLN A 220 21.00 -9.01 13.78
N LYS A 221 20.38 -8.01 13.14
CA LYS A 221 20.59 -6.58 13.47
C LYS A 221 20.10 -6.20 14.88
N VAL A 222 19.14 -6.91 15.43
CA VAL A 222 18.74 -6.79 16.84
C VAL A 222 19.84 -7.34 17.76
N GLN A 223 20.43 -8.49 17.41
CA GLN A 223 21.47 -9.12 18.21
C GLN A 223 22.76 -8.30 18.25
N ASP A 224 23.14 -7.69 17.12
CA ASP A 224 24.35 -6.86 17.01
C ASP A 224 24.13 -5.37 17.36
N GLY A 225 22.87 -4.96 17.66
CA GLY A 225 22.53 -3.61 18.06
C GLY A 225 22.48 -2.59 16.92
N SER A 226 22.51 -3.02 15.64
CA SER A 226 22.57 -2.12 14.47
C SER A 226 21.21 -1.80 13.83
N LEU A 227 20.11 -2.34 14.36
CA LEU A 227 18.78 -2.21 13.71
C LEU A 227 18.32 -0.76 13.54
N GLU A 228 18.63 0.14 14.47
CA GLU A 228 18.20 1.55 14.42
C GLU A 228 18.67 2.26 13.15
N GLN A 229 19.82 1.87 12.60
CA GLN A 229 20.35 2.43 11.35
C GLN A 229 19.50 2.05 10.11
N SER A 230 18.64 1.04 10.24
CA SER A 230 17.73 0.57 9.18
C SER A 230 16.31 1.11 9.32
N LEU A 231 16.06 1.94 10.33
CA LEU A 231 14.76 2.55 10.55
C LEU A 231 14.67 3.90 9.85
N LEU A 232 13.58 4.10 9.12
CA LEU A 232 13.21 5.41 8.63
C LEU A 232 12.40 6.14 9.71
N ARG A 233 12.50 7.45 9.73
CA ARG A 233 11.69 8.30 10.60
C ARG A 233 10.23 8.27 10.15
N LYS A 234 9.29 8.51 11.08
CA LYS A 234 7.85 8.58 10.78
C LYS A 234 7.50 9.67 9.76
N GLU A 235 8.32 10.72 9.69
CA GLU A 235 8.20 11.83 8.76
C GLU A 235 8.27 11.37 7.30
N TYR A 236 8.92 10.25 6.99
CA TYR A 236 8.92 9.64 5.67
C TYR A 236 7.50 9.43 5.10
N ALA A 237 6.56 9.04 5.94
CA ALA A 237 5.16 8.86 5.51
C ALA A 237 4.38 10.19 5.42
N LEU A 238 5.01 11.31 5.71
CA LEU A 238 4.39 12.64 5.78
C LEU A 238 5.04 13.65 4.82
N GLU A 239 5.94 13.20 3.93
CA GLU A 239 6.72 14.08 3.05
C GLU A 239 5.88 14.95 2.10
N GLU A 240 4.64 14.54 1.81
CA GLU A 240 3.70 15.34 1.00
C GLU A 240 3.10 16.54 1.76
N PHE A 241 3.26 16.58 3.10
CA PHE A 241 2.76 17.67 3.91
C PHE A 241 3.75 18.83 4.01
N GLN A 242 3.22 20.03 4.24
CA GLN A 242 4.05 21.16 4.65
C GLN A 242 4.43 21.01 6.13
N PHE A 243 5.73 21.12 6.42
CA PHE A 243 6.26 21.05 7.78
C PHE A 243 6.45 22.44 8.35
N VAL A 244 5.99 22.65 9.58
CA VAL A 244 6.04 23.93 10.30
C VAL A 244 6.80 23.71 11.60
N GLU A 245 8.05 24.16 11.66
CA GLU A 245 8.82 24.15 12.90
C GLU A 245 8.29 25.21 13.86
N ILE A 246 7.97 24.81 15.09
CA ILE A 246 7.37 25.69 16.09
C ILE A 246 8.24 25.77 17.36
N PRO A 247 8.23 26.91 18.06
CA PRO A 247 8.99 27.08 19.28
C PRO A 247 8.39 26.25 20.44
N LYS A 248 9.21 25.98 21.45
CA LYS A 248 8.89 25.15 22.63
C LYS A 248 7.53 25.47 23.25
N PHE A 249 7.20 26.74 23.45
CA PHE A 249 5.94 27.12 24.07
C PHE A 249 4.73 26.70 23.23
N ARG A 250 4.81 26.82 21.89
CA ARG A 250 3.76 26.33 20.98
C ARG A 250 3.72 24.82 20.92
N ALA A 251 4.86 24.17 20.98
CA ALA A 251 4.91 22.71 21.02
C ALA A 251 4.18 22.15 22.26
N LYS A 252 4.33 22.78 23.44
CA LYS A 252 3.53 22.44 24.63
C LYS A 252 2.03 22.62 24.40
N GLN A 253 1.62 23.68 23.70
CA GLN A 253 0.21 23.91 23.34
C GLN A 253 -0.33 22.86 22.37
N VAL A 254 0.46 22.49 21.35
CA VAL A 254 0.13 21.43 20.37
C VAL A 254 -0.05 20.09 21.10
N MET A 255 0.85 19.73 22.00
CA MET A 255 0.75 18.47 22.78
C MET A 255 -0.49 18.42 23.66
N ASN A 256 -1.01 19.58 24.10
CA ASN A 256 -2.27 19.71 24.84
C ASN A 256 -3.51 19.82 23.95
N GLY A 257 -3.35 19.67 22.62
CA GLY A 257 -4.45 19.68 21.65
C GLY A 257 -5.08 21.05 21.40
N LEU A 258 -4.34 22.16 21.66
CA LEU A 258 -4.84 23.51 21.42
C LEU A 258 -5.12 23.72 19.93
N ARG A 259 -6.25 24.36 19.62
CA ARG A 259 -6.57 24.81 18.27
C ARG A 259 -5.87 26.13 17.95
N PHE A 260 -5.48 26.30 16.69
CA PHE A 260 -4.81 27.51 16.22
C PHE A 260 -5.62 28.16 15.11
N ARG A 261 -5.60 29.50 15.05
CA ARG A 261 -6.16 30.20 13.90
C ARG A 261 -5.20 30.14 12.72
N LYS A 262 -5.72 29.92 11.50
CA LYS A 262 -4.90 29.87 10.28
C LYS A 262 -4.06 31.13 10.04
N ASN A 263 -4.55 32.30 10.44
CA ASN A 263 -3.82 33.58 10.31
C ASN A 263 -2.55 33.64 11.20
N GLN A 264 -2.34 32.71 12.11
CA GLN A 264 -1.10 32.59 12.89
C GLN A 264 0.04 31.97 12.10
N PHE A 265 -0.26 31.43 10.92
CA PHE A 265 0.66 30.74 10.02
C PHE A 265 0.37 31.16 8.55
N PRO A 266 0.53 32.45 8.22
CA PRO A 266 0.03 33.01 6.94
C PRO A 266 0.75 32.47 5.70
N ASP A 267 1.94 31.90 5.87
CA ASP A 267 2.78 31.43 4.77
C ASP A 267 2.49 29.96 4.36
N TYR A 268 1.47 29.32 4.98
CA TYR A 268 1.19 27.90 4.78
C TYR A 268 -0.20 27.68 4.18
N ASP A 269 -0.29 26.67 3.29
CA ASP A 269 -1.55 26.15 2.79
C ASP A 269 -2.05 25.02 3.71
N PHE A 270 -3.32 25.06 4.05
CA PHE A 270 -3.97 24.10 4.94
C PHE A 270 -4.91 23.12 4.22
N THR A 271 -4.93 23.14 2.88
CA THR A 271 -5.85 22.32 2.07
C THR A 271 -5.72 20.84 2.42
N ASP A 272 -4.50 20.35 2.52
CA ASP A 272 -4.20 18.96 2.88
C ASP A 272 -3.81 18.80 4.36
N GLY A 273 -3.70 19.90 5.08
CA GLY A 273 -3.21 19.95 6.45
C GLY A 273 -1.71 20.25 6.54
N ILE A 274 -1.22 20.44 7.75
CA ILE A 274 0.18 20.74 8.04
C ILE A 274 0.71 19.83 9.15
N VAL A 275 2.03 19.62 9.15
CA VAL A 275 2.75 18.88 10.20
C VAL A 275 3.51 19.87 11.07
N PHE A 276 3.12 19.98 12.33
CA PHE A 276 3.94 20.73 13.29
C PHE A 276 5.13 19.89 13.73
N THR A 277 6.32 20.51 13.68
CA THR A 277 7.56 19.92 14.16
C THR A 277 8.13 20.70 15.33
N TYR A 278 8.84 20.01 16.19
CA TYR A 278 9.65 20.57 17.27
C TYR A 278 10.95 19.80 17.36
N GLU A 279 12.09 20.51 17.31
CA GLU A 279 13.42 19.90 17.24
C GLU A 279 13.53 18.88 16.08
N ASN A 280 13.06 19.29 14.89
CA ASN A 280 13.07 18.47 13.67
C ASN A 280 12.27 17.16 13.75
N GLU A 281 11.38 16.97 14.72
CA GLU A 281 10.49 15.82 14.81
C GLU A 281 9.02 16.24 14.67
N ALA A 282 8.26 15.48 13.89
CA ALA A 282 6.82 15.64 13.81
C ALA A 282 6.16 15.36 15.16
N ILE A 283 5.39 16.34 15.65
CA ILE A 283 4.68 16.24 16.94
C ILE A 283 3.16 16.19 16.76
N ALA A 284 2.63 16.76 15.68
CA ALA A 284 1.20 16.66 15.37
C ALA A 284 0.91 16.99 13.91
N ILE A 285 -0.22 16.46 13.42
CA ILE A 285 -0.83 16.85 12.15
C ILE A 285 -2.08 17.66 12.48
N TYR A 286 -2.19 18.82 11.86
CA TYR A 286 -3.33 19.71 11.97
C TYR A 286 -3.99 19.91 10.61
N HIS A 287 -5.30 20.11 10.61
CA HIS A 287 -6.10 20.35 9.41
C HIS A 287 -7.26 21.28 9.70
N LEU A 288 -7.82 21.86 8.67
CA LEU A 288 -9.16 22.48 8.72
C LEU A 288 -10.20 21.36 8.66
N LYS A 289 -11.26 21.42 9.46
CA LYS A 289 -12.38 20.46 9.37
C LYS A 289 -13.17 20.70 8.09
N ASP A 290 -13.41 21.98 7.78
CA ASP A 290 -14.01 22.46 6.54
C ASP A 290 -13.12 23.54 5.92
N LYS A 291 -13.17 23.70 4.58
CA LYS A 291 -12.31 24.67 3.87
C LYS A 291 -12.55 26.12 4.33
N GLU A 292 -13.75 26.42 4.81
CA GLU A 292 -14.15 27.75 5.31
C GLU A 292 -13.76 27.99 6.77
N ASP A 293 -13.28 26.98 7.47
CA ASP A 293 -12.86 27.10 8.87
C ASP A 293 -11.66 28.03 9.02
N GLU A 294 -11.69 28.81 10.09
CA GLU A 294 -10.58 29.65 10.52
C GLU A 294 -9.68 28.95 11.56
N LEU A 295 -10.11 27.80 12.09
CA LEU A 295 -9.46 27.09 13.17
C LEU A 295 -8.89 25.76 12.70
N LEU A 296 -7.59 25.62 12.82
CA LEU A 296 -6.87 24.36 12.68
C LEU A 296 -7.17 23.45 13.89
N SER A 297 -7.54 22.23 13.60
CA SER A 297 -7.82 21.20 14.59
C SER A 297 -6.81 20.06 14.47
N VAL A 298 -6.44 19.47 15.61
CA VAL A 298 -5.54 18.31 15.61
C VAL A 298 -6.21 17.11 14.96
N LYS A 299 -5.49 16.45 14.02
CA LYS A 299 -5.88 15.18 13.41
C LYS A 299 -5.16 14.03 14.07
N THR A 300 -3.85 14.18 14.31
CA THR A 300 -3.00 13.17 14.91
C THR A 300 -1.94 13.84 15.77
N THR A 301 -1.65 13.28 16.96
CA THR A 301 -0.51 13.71 17.78
C THR A 301 0.52 12.60 17.87
N PHE A 302 1.78 12.93 17.78
CA PHE A 302 2.92 12.05 18.03
C PHE A 302 3.49 12.41 19.41
N PRO A 303 3.30 11.56 20.46
CA PRO A 303 3.75 11.90 21.79
C PRO A 303 5.25 12.18 21.85
N LYS A 304 5.60 13.37 22.31
CA LYS A 304 6.98 13.78 22.61
C LYS A 304 6.98 14.45 23.97
N ILE A 305 7.92 14.09 24.84
CA ILE A 305 8.11 14.80 26.11
C ILE A 305 8.80 16.12 25.78
N ILE A 306 8.16 17.24 26.16
CA ILE A 306 8.69 18.60 25.98
C ILE A 306 8.97 19.13 27.39
N GLU A 307 10.19 19.00 27.81
CA GLU A 307 10.66 19.46 29.14
C GLU A 307 10.60 20.99 29.29
#